data_9821b5174b2a6cfe23009d36c65c0b9d
#
_entry.id   9821b5174b2a6cfe23009d36c65c0b9d
#
_cell.length_a   1.000
_cell.length_b   1.000
_cell.length_c   1.000
_cell.angle_alpha   90.00
_cell.angle_beta   90.00
_cell.angle_gamma   90.00
#
_symmetry.space_group_name_H-M   'P 1'
#
loop_
_entity.id
_entity.type
_entity.pdbx_description
1 polymer ?
#
loop_
_entity_poly.entity_id
_entity_poly.type
_entity_poly.pdbx_seq_one_letter_code
_entity_poly.pdbx_strand_id
1 'polypeptide(L)'
;MRLGNQLNYFGGIFDWDQSTLRLSELNALASAPEFWEDPIKAQEIMRERTYLEKSLGDLSAFDRDLQDTIELIKLGEEEGDVNVVLDGETVLNDLLKKCAKNQLEALLSGELDSNDCYLEIHAGAGGTEAQDWAEMLLRMYVRWSDA
;
A
#
# COMPACT_ATOMS: atom_id res chain seq x y z
N MET A 1 -9.75 -11.70 16.56
CA MET A 1 -11.07 -11.35 15.98
C MET A 1 -11.09 -10.05 15.15
N ARG A 2 -10.25 -9.03 15.40
CA ARG A 2 -10.24 -7.78 14.59
C ARG A 2 -9.52 -7.89 13.22
N LEU A 3 -8.47 -8.68 13.11
CA LEU A 3 -7.66 -8.84 11.88
C LEU A 3 -8.40 -9.60 10.76
N GLY A 4 -9.15 -10.66 11.09
CA GLY A 4 -9.93 -11.40 10.10
C GLY A 4 -11.03 -10.57 9.41
N ASN A 5 -11.62 -9.58 10.12
CA ASN A 5 -12.59 -8.64 9.53
C ASN A 5 -11.92 -7.59 8.63
N GLN A 6 -10.66 -7.26 8.88
CA GLN A 6 -9.92 -6.30 8.04
C GLN A 6 -9.44 -6.94 6.73
N LEU A 7 -9.06 -8.23 6.74
CA LEU A 7 -8.74 -8.97 5.51
C LEU A 7 -9.96 -9.11 4.59
N ASN A 8 -11.15 -9.31 5.14
CA ASN A 8 -12.40 -9.26 4.37
C ASN A 8 -12.70 -7.85 3.81
N TYR A 9 -12.19 -6.79 4.44
CA TYR A 9 -12.32 -5.42 3.94
C TYR A 9 -11.36 -5.15 2.77
N PHE A 10 -10.15 -5.73 2.79
CA PHE A 10 -9.24 -5.71 1.64
C PHE A 10 -9.83 -6.47 0.44
N GLY A 11 -10.47 -7.61 0.65
CA GLY A 11 -11.18 -8.35 -0.40
C GLY A 11 -12.37 -7.58 -0.99
N GLY A 12 -12.91 -6.58 -0.27
CA GLY A 12 -13.98 -5.70 -0.76
C GLY A 12 -13.49 -4.48 -1.57
N ILE A 13 -12.23 -4.04 -1.36
CA ILE A 13 -11.62 -2.90 -2.09
C ILE A 13 -10.76 -3.42 -3.26
N PHE A 14 -10.11 -4.56 -3.08
CA PHE A 14 -9.28 -5.21 -4.08
C PHE A 14 -9.91 -6.56 -4.43
N ASP A 15 -10.56 -6.64 -5.59
CA ASP A 15 -11.11 -7.89 -6.09
C ASP A 15 -9.96 -8.80 -6.56
N TRP A 16 -9.57 -9.72 -5.67
CA TRP A 16 -8.49 -10.67 -5.91
C TRP A 16 -8.70 -11.50 -7.18
N ASP A 17 -9.90 -12.04 -7.35
CA ASP A 17 -10.21 -12.92 -8.47
C ASP A 17 -10.16 -12.15 -9.79
N GLN A 18 -10.75 -10.97 -9.82
CA GLN A 18 -10.74 -10.09 -10.98
C GLN A 18 -9.33 -9.61 -11.31
N SER A 19 -8.54 -9.23 -10.30
CA SER A 19 -7.16 -8.78 -10.47
C SER A 19 -6.24 -9.90 -10.98
N THR A 20 -6.43 -11.12 -10.50
CA THR A 20 -5.69 -12.30 -10.95
C THR A 20 -6.04 -12.63 -12.40
N LEU A 21 -7.34 -12.60 -12.75
CA LEU A 21 -7.81 -12.79 -14.14
C LEU A 21 -7.21 -11.71 -15.05
N ARG A 22 -7.28 -10.45 -14.62
CA ARG A 22 -6.73 -9.32 -15.38
C ARG A 22 -5.23 -9.44 -15.61
N LEU A 23 -4.46 -9.84 -14.57
CA LEU A 23 -3.03 -10.09 -14.72
C LEU A 23 -2.74 -11.21 -15.73
N SER A 24 -3.54 -12.27 -15.73
CA SER A 24 -3.44 -13.35 -16.71
C SER A 24 -3.68 -12.86 -18.15
N GLU A 25 -4.70 -12.00 -18.36
CA GLU A 25 -4.98 -11.37 -19.66
C GLU A 25 -3.79 -10.50 -20.13
N LEU A 26 -3.24 -9.66 -19.22
CA LEU A 26 -2.11 -8.80 -19.54
C LEU A 26 -0.85 -9.60 -19.87
N ASN A 27 -0.62 -10.71 -19.18
CA ASN A 27 0.47 -11.65 -19.51
C ASN A 27 0.30 -12.28 -20.89
N ALA A 28 -0.91 -12.67 -21.25
CA ALA A 28 -1.21 -13.19 -22.58
C ALA A 28 -1.00 -12.14 -23.67
N LEU A 29 -1.45 -10.91 -23.46
CA LEU A 29 -1.22 -9.79 -24.36
C LEU A 29 0.27 -9.47 -24.54
N ALA A 30 1.03 -9.42 -23.44
CA ALA A 30 2.46 -9.14 -23.46
C ALA A 30 3.29 -10.23 -24.18
N SER A 31 2.72 -11.44 -24.30
CA SER A 31 3.36 -12.57 -25.00
C SER A 31 3.03 -12.61 -26.50
N ALA A 32 2.14 -11.74 -26.99
CA ALA A 32 1.77 -11.71 -28.39
C ALA A 32 2.92 -11.11 -29.24
N PRO A 33 3.23 -11.66 -30.43
CA PRO A 33 4.33 -11.16 -31.28
C PRO A 33 4.16 -9.70 -31.69
N GLU A 34 2.92 -9.25 -31.88
CA GLU A 34 2.57 -7.88 -32.30
C GLU A 34 2.53 -6.88 -31.15
N PHE A 35 2.79 -7.33 -29.89
CA PHE A 35 2.68 -6.49 -28.69
C PHE A 35 3.53 -5.21 -28.75
N TRP A 36 4.72 -5.30 -29.39
CA TRP A 36 5.68 -4.20 -29.46
C TRP A 36 5.51 -3.29 -30.68
N GLU A 37 4.50 -3.55 -31.55
CA GLU A 37 4.24 -2.70 -32.72
C GLU A 37 3.71 -1.31 -32.33
N ASP A 38 3.00 -1.21 -31.17
CA ASP A 38 2.56 0.05 -30.58
C ASP A 38 3.23 0.29 -29.22
N PRO A 39 4.35 1.06 -29.19
CA PRO A 39 5.12 1.27 -27.97
C PRO A 39 4.36 1.99 -26.87
N ILE A 40 3.41 2.87 -27.22
CA ILE A 40 2.62 3.64 -26.22
C ILE A 40 1.69 2.69 -25.49
N LYS A 41 0.93 1.92 -26.25
CA LYS A 41 0.00 0.94 -25.70
C LYS A 41 0.70 -0.19 -24.94
N ALA A 42 1.85 -0.63 -25.44
CA ALA A 42 2.69 -1.60 -24.74
C ALA A 42 3.15 -1.07 -23.38
N GLN A 43 3.55 0.21 -23.31
CA GLN A 43 3.97 0.83 -22.06
C GLN A 43 2.82 0.91 -21.03
N GLU A 44 1.60 1.27 -21.45
CA GLU A 44 0.42 1.30 -20.58
C GLU A 44 0.10 -0.09 -20.03
N ILE A 45 0.06 -1.09 -20.90
CA ILE A 45 -0.19 -2.49 -20.52
C ILE A 45 0.89 -2.99 -19.54
N MET A 46 2.15 -2.69 -19.79
CA MET A 46 3.25 -3.11 -18.89
C MET A 46 3.21 -2.40 -17.55
N ARG A 47 2.77 -1.14 -17.48
CA ARG A 47 2.55 -0.42 -16.22
C ARG A 47 1.42 -1.07 -15.40
N GLU A 48 0.27 -1.31 -16.02
CA GLU A 48 -0.86 -1.99 -15.38
C GLU A 48 -0.46 -3.39 -14.88
N ARG A 49 0.23 -4.15 -15.71
CA ARG A 49 0.76 -5.47 -15.37
C ARG A 49 1.66 -5.43 -14.12
N THR A 50 2.67 -4.54 -14.16
CA THR A 50 3.63 -4.40 -13.05
C THR A 50 2.94 -3.98 -11.76
N TYR A 51 1.96 -3.09 -11.84
CA TYR A 51 1.16 -2.66 -10.70
C TYR A 51 0.37 -3.84 -10.09
N LEU A 52 -0.35 -4.59 -10.92
CA LEU A 52 -1.14 -5.74 -10.45
C LEU A 52 -0.25 -6.85 -9.89
N GLU A 53 0.87 -7.16 -10.54
CA GLU A 53 1.84 -8.16 -10.11
C GLU A 53 2.41 -7.81 -8.73
N LYS A 54 2.79 -6.55 -8.52
CA LYS A 54 3.25 -6.05 -7.24
C LYS A 54 2.16 -6.11 -6.17
N SER A 55 0.96 -5.61 -6.46
CA SER A 55 -0.15 -5.57 -5.51
C SER A 55 -0.58 -6.95 -5.04
N LEU A 56 -0.69 -7.91 -5.98
CA LEU A 56 -1.01 -9.30 -5.66
C LEU A 56 0.13 -9.98 -4.88
N GLY A 57 1.38 -9.69 -5.22
CA GLY A 57 2.55 -10.17 -4.50
C GLY A 57 2.60 -9.67 -3.06
N ASP A 58 2.41 -8.38 -2.86
CA ASP A 58 2.40 -7.74 -1.54
C ASP A 58 1.27 -8.29 -0.65
N LEU A 59 0.09 -8.52 -1.22
CA LEU A 59 -1.07 -9.07 -0.52
C LEU A 59 -0.83 -10.55 -0.12
N SER A 60 -0.25 -11.35 -1.03
CA SER A 60 0.13 -12.74 -0.74
C SER A 60 1.19 -12.85 0.34
N ALA A 61 2.18 -11.95 0.31
CA ALA A 61 3.23 -11.90 1.33
C ALA A 61 2.64 -11.54 2.70
N PHE A 62 1.73 -10.55 2.72
CA PHE A 62 1.04 -10.12 3.94
C PHE A 62 0.22 -11.26 4.57
N ASP A 63 -0.56 -11.99 3.76
CA ASP A 63 -1.36 -13.11 4.25
C ASP A 63 -0.47 -14.22 4.83
N ARG A 64 0.62 -14.56 4.14
CA ARG A 64 1.59 -15.53 4.63
C ARG A 64 2.22 -15.10 5.95
N ASP A 65 2.73 -13.86 6.02
CA ASP A 65 3.35 -13.33 7.25
C ASP A 65 2.37 -13.35 8.42
N LEU A 66 1.10 -13.09 8.16
CA LEU A 66 0.04 -13.17 9.16
C LEU A 66 -0.20 -14.60 9.65
N GLN A 67 -0.31 -15.56 8.73
CA GLN A 67 -0.53 -16.98 9.07
C GLN A 67 0.66 -17.53 9.86
N ASP A 68 1.89 -17.30 9.38
CA ASP A 68 3.13 -17.73 10.04
C ASP A 68 3.22 -17.16 11.46
N THR A 69 2.86 -15.88 11.65
CA THR A 69 2.87 -15.24 12.96
C THR A 69 1.82 -15.84 13.91
N ILE A 70 0.63 -16.12 13.40
CA ILE A 70 -0.44 -16.77 14.20
C ILE A 70 -0.01 -18.18 14.63
N GLU A 71 0.62 -18.95 13.73
CA GLU A 71 1.13 -20.27 14.05
C GLU A 71 2.26 -20.22 15.08
N LEU A 72 3.17 -19.25 14.96
CA LEU A 72 4.26 -19.04 15.92
C LEU A 72 3.72 -18.71 17.32
N ILE A 73 2.72 -17.83 17.42
CA ILE A 73 2.09 -17.50 18.72
C ILE A 73 1.44 -18.74 19.35
N LYS A 74 0.70 -19.52 18.57
CA LYS A 74 0.08 -20.77 19.06
C LYS A 74 1.11 -21.76 19.59
N LEU A 75 2.22 -21.94 18.86
CA LEU A 75 3.31 -22.80 19.29
C LEU A 75 3.92 -22.30 20.61
N GLY A 76 4.18 -20.99 20.72
CA GLY A 76 4.69 -20.38 21.95
C GLY A 76 3.72 -20.55 23.15
N GLU A 77 2.40 -20.44 22.93
CA GLU A 77 1.39 -20.70 23.94
C GLU A 77 1.37 -22.17 24.38
N GLU A 78 1.47 -23.12 23.44
CA GLU A 78 1.50 -24.56 23.71
C GLU A 78 2.74 -24.99 24.51
N GLU A 79 3.90 -24.39 24.20
CA GLU A 79 5.16 -24.69 24.89
C GLU A 79 5.38 -23.84 26.16
N GLY A 80 4.52 -22.85 26.41
CA GLY A 80 4.63 -21.93 27.54
C GLY A 80 5.78 -20.93 27.41
N ASP A 81 6.27 -20.69 26.19
CA ASP A 81 7.33 -19.70 25.92
C ASP A 81 6.75 -18.31 25.72
N VAL A 82 6.73 -17.55 26.81
CA VAL A 82 6.20 -16.20 26.86
C VAL A 82 6.95 -15.24 25.92
N ASN A 83 8.26 -15.44 25.67
CA ASN A 83 9.04 -14.57 24.82
C ASN A 83 8.60 -14.71 23.36
N VAL A 84 8.40 -15.95 22.90
CA VAL A 84 7.88 -16.23 21.54
C VAL A 84 6.50 -15.59 21.32
N VAL A 85 5.63 -15.65 22.33
CA VAL A 85 4.31 -15.03 22.25
C VAL A 85 4.43 -13.49 22.15
N LEU A 86 5.27 -12.85 22.96
CA LEU A 86 5.49 -11.40 22.94
C LEU A 86 6.11 -10.94 21.61
N ASP A 87 7.06 -11.69 21.08
CA ASP A 87 7.67 -11.40 19.78
C ASP A 87 6.60 -11.49 18.66
N GLY A 88 5.77 -12.53 18.68
CA GLY A 88 4.67 -12.69 17.74
C GLY A 88 3.64 -11.55 17.85
N GLU A 89 3.27 -11.11 19.06
CA GLU A 89 2.37 -9.96 19.26
C GLU A 89 2.98 -8.66 18.69
N THR A 90 4.30 -8.49 18.81
CA THR A 90 5.00 -7.34 18.24
C THR A 90 4.89 -7.34 16.72
N VAL A 91 5.15 -8.47 16.08
CA VAL A 91 5.00 -8.64 14.63
C VAL A 91 3.56 -8.40 14.18
N LEU A 92 2.55 -8.89 14.90
CA LEU A 92 1.13 -8.63 14.61
C LEU A 92 0.80 -7.14 14.67
N ASN A 93 1.34 -6.41 15.65
CA ASN A 93 1.13 -4.97 15.74
C ASN A 93 1.77 -4.22 14.57
N ASP A 94 2.91 -4.65 14.08
CA ASP A 94 3.56 -4.03 12.92
C ASP A 94 2.84 -4.39 11.61
N LEU A 95 2.33 -5.61 11.48
CA LEU A 95 1.42 -5.98 10.38
C LEU A 95 0.14 -5.14 10.40
N LEU A 96 -0.42 -4.85 11.57
CA LEU A 96 -1.60 -3.99 11.70
C LEU A 96 -1.32 -2.56 11.21
N LYS A 97 -0.16 -1.99 11.57
CA LYS A 97 0.25 -0.65 11.08
C LYS A 97 0.46 -0.65 9.57
N LYS A 98 1.12 -1.67 9.03
CA LYS A 98 1.32 -1.86 7.59
C LYS A 98 -0.02 -1.97 6.85
N CYS A 99 -0.97 -2.72 7.43
CA CYS A 99 -2.32 -2.84 6.90
C CYS A 99 -3.03 -1.49 6.82
N ALA A 100 -2.99 -0.69 7.90
CA ALA A 100 -3.60 0.63 7.94
C ALA A 100 -2.97 1.59 6.91
N LYS A 101 -1.65 1.52 6.72
CA LYS A 101 -0.95 2.31 5.69
C LYS A 101 -1.38 1.90 4.29
N ASN A 102 -1.41 0.60 3.99
CA ASN A 102 -1.83 0.10 2.68
C ASN A 102 -3.30 0.45 2.38
N GLN A 103 -4.16 0.46 3.40
CA GLN A 103 -5.55 0.94 3.28
C GLN A 103 -5.61 2.41 2.84
N LEU A 104 -4.80 3.26 3.46
CA LEU A 104 -4.72 4.67 3.08
C LEU A 104 -4.20 4.85 1.65
N GLU A 105 -3.15 4.12 1.27
CA GLU A 105 -2.60 4.13 -0.09
C GLU A 105 -3.63 3.65 -1.12
N ALA A 106 -4.43 2.63 -0.80
CA ALA A 106 -5.50 2.15 -1.68
C ALA A 106 -6.62 3.18 -1.89
N LEU A 107 -6.92 3.99 -0.87
CA LEU A 107 -7.88 5.10 -0.98
C LEU A 107 -7.34 6.26 -1.84
N LEU A 108 -6.01 6.40 -1.94
CA LEU A 108 -5.29 7.41 -2.72
C LEU A 108 -4.77 6.81 -4.04
N SER A 109 -5.56 5.96 -4.69
CA SER A 109 -5.19 5.24 -5.92
C SER A 109 -5.80 5.85 -7.20
N GLY A 110 -6.18 7.13 -7.17
CA GLY A 110 -6.64 7.86 -8.34
C GLY A 110 -5.55 7.98 -9.42
N GLU A 111 -5.94 8.17 -10.66
CA GLU A 111 -5.02 8.25 -11.82
C GLU A 111 -3.92 9.32 -11.64
N LEU A 112 -4.21 10.40 -10.90
CA LEU A 112 -3.30 11.50 -10.65
C LEU A 112 -2.54 11.39 -9.32
N ASP A 113 -2.93 10.48 -8.42
CA ASP A 113 -2.38 10.39 -7.06
C ASP A 113 -0.93 9.88 -7.03
N SER A 114 -0.49 9.22 -8.09
CA SER A 114 0.90 8.76 -8.27
C SER A 114 1.83 9.80 -8.87
N ASN A 115 1.31 10.98 -9.25
CA ASN A 115 2.10 12.02 -9.88
C ASN A 115 2.74 12.92 -8.83
N ASP A 116 3.92 13.47 -9.18
CA ASP A 116 4.52 14.55 -8.41
C ASP A 116 3.63 15.79 -8.41
N CYS A 117 3.62 16.51 -7.29
CA CYS A 117 2.86 17.75 -7.17
C CYS A 117 3.73 18.89 -6.66
N TYR A 118 3.32 20.12 -6.97
CA TYR A 118 3.90 21.32 -6.39
C TYR A 118 2.94 21.88 -5.35
N LEU A 119 3.46 22.11 -4.13
CA LEU A 119 2.71 22.76 -3.06
C LEU A 119 3.18 24.19 -2.90
N GLU A 120 2.28 25.15 -3.13
CA GLU A 120 2.54 26.57 -2.91
C GLU A 120 1.76 27.07 -1.69
N ILE A 121 2.43 27.83 -0.83
CA ILE A 121 1.83 28.40 0.37
C ILE A 121 1.96 29.92 0.28
N HIS A 122 0.83 30.62 0.24
CA HIS A 122 0.78 32.06 0.14
C HIS A 122 0.26 32.67 1.45
N ALA A 123 0.97 33.69 1.94
CA ALA A 123 0.48 34.49 3.06
C ALA A 123 -0.74 35.35 2.60
N GLY A 124 -1.81 35.35 3.40
CA GLY A 124 -2.95 36.22 3.19
C GLY A 124 -2.69 37.68 3.61
N ALA A 125 -3.76 38.50 3.70
CA ALA A 125 -3.69 39.93 4.01
C ALA A 125 -3.34 40.28 5.47
N GLY A 126 -2.90 39.34 6.30
CA GLY A 126 -2.64 39.50 7.73
C GLY A 126 -1.27 40.08 8.12
N GLY A 127 -0.51 40.66 7.20
CA GLY A 127 0.80 41.24 7.47
C GLY A 127 1.86 40.21 7.92
N THR A 128 2.74 40.57 8.85
CA THR A 128 3.85 39.71 9.34
C THR A 128 3.35 38.40 9.97
N GLU A 129 2.25 38.44 10.73
CA GLU A 129 1.69 37.25 11.37
C GLU A 129 1.21 36.22 10.33
N ALA A 130 0.65 36.68 9.20
CA ALA A 130 0.25 35.77 8.12
C ALA A 130 1.47 35.15 7.39
N GLN A 131 2.57 35.91 7.32
CA GLN A 131 3.84 35.41 6.77
C GLN A 131 4.46 34.34 7.68
N ASP A 132 4.50 34.60 8.99
CA ASP A 132 5.00 33.64 9.99
C ASP A 132 4.18 32.34 9.96
N TRP A 133 2.85 32.47 9.85
CA TRP A 133 1.97 31.30 9.73
C TRP A 133 2.22 30.50 8.45
N ALA A 134 2.40 31.19 7.32
CA ALA A 134 2.72 30.53 6.05
C ALA A 134 4.07 29.77 6.12
N GLU A 135 5.08 30.36 6.78
CA GLU A 135 6.36 29.71 7.00
C GLU A 135 6.24 28.46 7.91
N MET A 136 5.41 28.53 8.96
CA MET A 136 5.12 27.39 9.80
C MET A 136 4.48 26.24 9.03
N LEU A 137 3.51 26.53 8.17
CA LEU A 137 2.87 25.54 7.29
C LEU A 137 3.85 24.95 6.28
N LEU A 138 4.69 25.79 5.66
CA LEU A 138 5.74 25.30 4.77
C LEU A 138 6.65 24.30 5.47
N ARG A 139 7.13 24.66 6.66
CA ARG A 139 7.98 23.76 7.48
C ARG A 139 7.27 22.45 7.84
N MET A 140 5.97 22.51 8.14
CA MET A 140 5.16 21.32 8.43
C MET A 140 5.11 20.39 7.24
N TYR A 141 4.81 20.90 6.05
CA TYR A 141 4.72 20.08 4.84
C TYR A 141 6.06 19.53 4.37
N VAL A 142 7.15 20.31 4.48
CA VAL A 142 8.51 19.80 4.19
C VAL A 142 8.85 18.62 5.09
N ARG A 143 8.60 18.74 6.40
CA ARG A 143 8.86 17.64 7.33
C ARG A 143 7.97 16.42 7.09
N TRP A 144 6.74 16.66 6.66
CA TRP A 144 5.84 15.58 6.33
C TRP A 144 6.27 14.83 5.06
N SER A 145 6.79 15.55 4.06
CA SER A 145 7.29 14.93 2.82
C SER A 145 8.61 14.17 2.99
N ASP A 146 9.38 14.50 4.05
CA ASP A 146 10.64 13.83 4.37
C ASP A 146 10.45 12.57 5.23
N ALA A 147 9.26 12.33 5.77
CA ALA A 147 8.93 11.23 6.68
C ALA A 147 8.33 10.01 5.97
#